data_79d69a61b6a6ef2fa8532f0976c99b4a
#
_entry.id   79d69a61b6a6ef2fa8532f0976c99b4a
#
_cell.length_a   1.000
_cell.length_b   1.000
_cell.length_c   1.000
_cell.angle_alpha   90.00
_cell.angle_beta   90.00
_cell.angle_gamma   90.00
#
_symmetry.space_group_name_H-M   'P 1'
#
loop_
_entity.id
_entity.type
_entity.pdbx_description
1 polymer ?
#
loop_
_entity_poly.entity_id
_entity_poly.type
_entity_poly.pdbx_seq_one_letter_code
_entity_poly.pdbx_strand_id
1 'polypeptide(L)'
;MAKKKDAAIDEVKAAIKDCDTVLDLPGVSTWIPTGSTVLDIAIANRYPGGIPVGRIMHIFGGTGTCKTVMAATCMGYAQRMGIETHYMDVEHMLAADFILDACGLDLAKVNSIGYPESIEDLFDNWITNVIYPNGRPKKSKEEKKKMSKADKVEEKKKTKKAMNKEDKIIVIDSVSALASKFELDHKMDEQGFGAYRAKQLSLAYRKYIKELAESNTTVFLIDQARDNMGSSFGGETCSGGRAKEYYASVSFHLKKFMAVKNPNGSVIGVWTRFKNQKNNVGPPFRESYFRIMFDYGMDDIVSNLRFLSECQDGPKASWKVMQKIKFNGQERTRKSWLKHIEEGNLEEKLREAVWAAWQDLYKTENRKKRVW
;
A
#
# COMPACT_ATOMS: atom_id res chain seq x y z
N MET A 1 47.93 11.01 13.29
CA MET A 1 46.59 10.41 13.52
C MET A 1 45.60 10.77 12.44
N ALA A 2 45.58 11.97 11.83
CA ALA A 2 44.68 12.35 10.75
C ALA A 2 44.81 11.47 9.49
N LYS A 3 46.01 11.24 8.97
CA LYS A 3 46.23 10.39 7.77
C LYS A 3 45.73 8.94 7.85
N LYS A 4 45.65 8.35 9.07
CA LYS A 4 45.06 7.01 9.27
C LYS A 4 43.52 7.03 9.25
N LYS A 5 42.91 8.16 9.60
CA LYS A 5 41.44 8.31 9.51
C LYS A 5 40.98 8.49 8.06
N ASP A 6 41.73 9.25 7.28
CA ASP A 6 41.39 9.48 5.87
C ASP A 6 41.51 8.20 5.04
N ALA A 7 42.57 7.40 5.28
CA ALA A 7 42.75 6.10 4.63
C ALA A 7 41.59 5.11 4.99
N ALA A 8 41.14 5.07 6.23
CA ALA A 8 40.01 4.23 6.65
C ALA A 8 38.67 4.69 6.04
N ILE A 9 38.50 6.00 5.86
CA ILE A 9 37.30 6.56 5.17
C ILE A 9 37.34 6.22 3.68
N ASP A 10 38.48 6.25 3.05
CA ASP A 10 38.64 5.91 1.64
C ASP A 10 38.48 4.39 1.38
N GLU A 11 38.98 3.53 2.31
CA GLU A 11 38.67 2.09 2.26
C GLU A 11 37.17 1.79 2.45
N VAL A 12 36.50 2.49 3.34
CA VAL A 12 35.05 2.34 3.53
C VAL A 12 34.30 2.85 2.30
N LYS A 13 34.72 3.96 1.67
CA LYS A 13 34.14 4.45 0.41
C LYS A 13 34.41 3.49 -0.76
N ALA A 14 35.57 2.86 -0.83
CA ALA A 14 35.87 1.85 -1.84
C ALA A 14 35.05 0.59 -1.62
N ALA A 15 34.93 0.11 -0.37
CA ALA A 15 34.06 -1.03 -0.03
C ALA A 15 32.58 -0.75 -0.28
N ILE A 16 32.10 0.50 -0.11
CA ILE A 16 30.75 0.92 -0.48
C ILE A 16 30.58 0.97 -2.01
N LYS A 17 31.60 1.35 -2.76
CA LYS A 17 31.58 1.35 -4.23
C LYS A 17 31.58 -0.06 -4.83
N ASP A 18 32.24 -1.02 -4.20
CA ASP A 18 32.19 -2.45 -4.58
C ASP A 18 30.94 -3.17 -4.07
N CYS A 19 30.15 -2.53 -3.19
CA CYS A 19 28.89 -3.05 -2.71
C CYS A 19 27.75 -2.63 -3.68
N ASP A 20 27.81 -3.12 -4.92
CA ASP A 20 26.78 -2.96 -5.97
C ASP A 20 25.38 -3.44 -5.55
N THR A 21 25.20 -3.83 -4.29
CA THR A 21 23.97 -4.46 -3.80
C THR A 21 23.09 -3.58 -2.91
N VAL A 22 23.57 -2.42 -2.45
CA VAL A 22 22.80 -1.56 -1.51
C VAL A 22 22.36 -0.23 -2.14
N LEU A 23 23.01 0.22 -3.23
CA LEU A 23 22.72 1.52 -3.86
C LEU A 23 21.85 1.42 -5.13
N ASP A 24 21.53 0.22 -5.62
CA ASP A 24 20.74 -0.01 -6.85
C ASP A 24 19.28 -0.36 -6.58
N LEU A 25 18.74 -0.13 -5.40
CA LEU A 25 17.29 -0.06 -5.26
C LEU A 25 16.86 1.30 -5.81
N PRO A 26 16.21 1.36 -6.99
CA PRO A 26 15.76 2.63 -7.53
C PRO A 26 14.88 3.31 -6.49
N GLY A 27 15.12 4.59 -6.27
CA GLY A 27 14.18 5.41 -5.52
C GLY A 27 12.79 5.23 -6.12
N VAL A 28 11.74 5.40 -5.31
CA VAL A 28 10.36 5.34 -5.84
C VAL A 28 10.21 6.46 -6.87
N SER A 29 10.04 6.10 -8.14
CA SER A 29 9.84 7.05 -9.25
C SER A 29 8.37 7.33 -9.50
N THR A 30 7.53 6.32 -9.34
CA THR A 30 6.10 6.36 -9.66
C THR A 30 5.26 6.11 -8.41
N TRP A 31 4.16 6.87 -8.28
CA TRP A 31 3.23 6.79 -7.16
C TRP A 31 1.81 6.62 -7.70
N ILE A 32 1.07 5.63 -7.23
CA ILE A 32 -0.32 5.37 -7.63
C ILE A 32 -1.25 6.04 -6.62
N PRO A 33 -2.12 6.99 -7.01
CA PRO A 33 -3.09 7.61 -6.11
C PRO A 33 -4.04 6.59 -5.49
N THR A 34 -4.40 6.80 -4.22
CA THR A 34 -5.42 5.99 -3.52
C THR A 34 -6.83 6.52 -3.72
N GLY A 35 -6.97 7.69 -4.33
CA GLY A 35 -8.23 8.43 -4.41
C GLY A 35 -8.50 9.33 -3.20
N SER A 36 -7.63 9.30 -2.19
CA SER A 36 -7.70 10.21 -1.04
C SER A 36 -6.38 10.96 -0.88
N THR A 37 -6.41 12.28 -1.10
CA THR A 37 -5.24 13.15 -0.98
C THR A 37 -4.58 13.04 0.41
N VAL A 38 -5.37 13.01 1.47
CA VAL A 38 -4.85 12.90 2.84
C VAL A 38 -4.11 11.57 3.06
N LEU A 39 -4.63 10.46 2.50
CA LEU A 39 -3.98 9.16 2.58
C LEU A 39 -2.71 9.12 1.71
N ASP A 40 -2.76 9.67 0.51
CA ASP A 40 -1.63 9.75 -0.41
C ASP A 40 -0.44 10.49 0.21
N ILE A 41 -0.71 11.64 0.85
CA ILE A 41 0.27 12.43 1.57
C ILE A 41 0.80 11.68 2.80
N ALA A 42 -0.07 10.98 3.54
CA ALA A 42 0.33 10.20 4.71
C ALA A 42 1.25 9.02 4.36
N ILE A 43 1.11 8.45 3.17
CA ILE A 43 2.00 7.42 2.65
C ILE A 43 3.34 8.04 2.21
N ALA A 44 3.27 8.98 1.28
CA ALA A 44 4.41 9.45 0.52
C ALA A 44 5.16 10.63 1.16
N ASN A 45 4.53 11.34 2.11
CA ASN A 45 5.00 12.62 2.67
C ASN A 45 5.40 13.62 1.59
N ARG A 46 4.64 13.64 0.49
CA ARG A 46 4.80 14.51 -0.67
C ARG A 46 3.46 14.71 -1.37
N TYR A 47 3.38 15.73 -2.20
CA TYR A 47 2.27 15.96 -3.11
C TYR A 47 2.80 16.20 -4.55
N PRO A 48 2.23 15.56 -5.58
CA PRO A 48 1.33 14.41 -5.49
C PRO A 48 2.01 13.20 -4.84
N GLY A 49 1.21 12.38 -4.14
CA GLY A 49 1.63 11.21 -3.39
C GLY A 49 0.91 9.93 -3.84
N GLY A 50 0.86 8.94 -2.97
CA GLY A 50 0.15 7.68 -3.20
C GLY A 50 0.95 6.44 -2.83
N ILE A 51 0.61 5.32 -3.44
CA ILE A 51 1.26 4.02 -3.25
C ILE A 51 2.56 3.97 -4.05
N PRO A 52 3.70 3.62 -3.41
CA PRO A 52 4.98 3.55 -4.09
C PRO A 52 5.07 2.33 -5.01
N VAL A 53 5.37 2.54 -6.30
CA VAL A 53 5.60 1.45 -7.25
C VAL A 53 6.83 0.64 -6.88
N GLY A 54 6.78 -0.67 -7.10
CA GLY A 54 7.86 -1.61 -6.79
C GLY A 54 8.00 -1.93 -5.29
N ARG A 55 6.95 -1.69 -4.49
CA ARG A 55 6.95 -1.93 -3.04
C ARG A 55 5.76 -2.78 -2.61
N ILE A 56 5.88 -3.38 -1.42
CA ILE A 56 4.78 -4.10 -0.78
C ILE A 56 4.02 -3.14 0.11
N MET A 57 2.75 -2.94 -0.19
CA MET A 57 1.76 -2.22 0.60
C MET A 57 0.90 -3.22 1.34
N HIS A 58 0.72 -3.05 2.64
CA HIS A 58 -0.13 -3.89 3.48
C HIS A 58 -1.22 -3.07 4.13
N ILE A 59 -2.47 -3.46 3.94
CA ILE A 59 -3.60 -2.87 4.65
C ILE A 59 -4.38 -3.97 5.39
N PHE A 60 -4.80 -3.65 6.59
CA PHE A 60 -5.61 -4.56 7.38
C PHE A 60 -6.65 -3.79 8.20
N GLY A 61 -7.71 -4.49 8.58
CA GLY A 61 -8.80 -3.92 9.36
C GLY A 61 -10.00 -4.84 9.40
N GLY A 62 -10.96 -4.56 10.26
CA GLY A 62 -12.21 -5.29 10.39
C GLY A 62 -13.07 -5.25 9.12
N THR A 63 -14.17 -6.00 9.13
CA THR A 63 -15.16 -5.99 8.05
C THR A 63 -15.80 -4.62 7.89
N GLY A 64 -16.09 -4.22 6.65
CA GLY A 64 -16.74 -2.93 6.36
C GLY A 64 -15.84 -1.70 6.53
N THR A 65 -14.50 -1.87 6.56
CA THR A 65 -13.53 -0.77 6.52
C THR A 65 -13.15 -0.34 5.10
N CYS A 66 -13.80 -0.90 4.08
CA CYS A 66 -13.65 -0.59 2.66
C CYS A 66 -12.25 -0.86 2.07
N LYS A 67 -11.57 -1.91 2.52
CA LYS A 67 -10.26 -2.33 2.00
C LYS A 67 -10.29 -2.64 0.51
N THR A 68 -11.22 -3.48 0.08
CA THR A 68 -11.43 -3.87 -1.32
C THR A 68 -11.75 -2.66 -2.19
N VAL A 69 -12.65 -1.76 -1.75
CA VAL A 69 -12.97 -0.51 -2.47
C VAL A 69 -11.73 0.36 -2.66
N MET A 70 -10.90 0.50 -1.62
CA MET A 70 -9.65 1.27 -1.74
C MET A 70 -8.68 0.62 -2.73
N ALA A 71 -8.50 -0.70 -2.69
CA ALA A 71 -7.63 -1.42 -3.62
C ALA A 71 -8.13 -1.31 -5.07
N ALA A 72 -9.43 -1.47 -5.31
CA ALA A 72 -10.04 -1.30 -6.62
C ALA A 72 -9.90 0.15 -7.13
N THR A 73 -10.05 1.16 -6.27
CA THR A 73 -9.81 2.57 -6.61
C THR A 73 -8.35 2.78 -7.04
N CYS A 74 -7.38 2.22 -6.31
CA CYS A 74 -5.96 2.27 -6.69
C CYS A 74 -5.71 1.62 -8.06
N MET A 75 -6.34 0.48 -8.35
CA MET A 75 -6.24 -0.16 -9.67
C MET A 75 -6.85 0.71 -10.76
N GLY A 76 -7.99 1.35 -10.53
CA GLY A 76 -8.59 2.29 -11.48
C GLY A 76 -7.67 3.49 -11.79
N TYR A 77 -6.96 4.02 -10.81
CA TYR A 77 -5.92 5.03 -11.03
C TYR A 77 -4.72 4.45 -11.78
N ALA A 78 -4.27 3.26 -11.44
CA ALA A 78 -3.17 2.58 -12.13
C ALA A 78 -3.48 2.39 -13.63
N GLN A 79 -4.70 1.94 -13.98
CA GLN A 79 -5.15 1.82 -15.37
C GLN A 79 -5.10 3.15 -16.13
N ARG A 80 -5.56 4.25 -15.52
CA ARG A 80 -5.48 5.60 -16.11
C ARG A 80 -4.03 6.08 -16.32
N MET A 81 -3.09 5.56 -15.52
CA MET A 81 -1.66 5.85 -15.65
C MET A 81 -0.95 4.91 -16.64
N GLY A 82 -1.65 3.94 -17.24
CA GLY A 82 -1.05 2.95 -18.14
C GLY A 82 -0.25 1.86 -17.40
N ILE A 83 -0.48 1.69 -16.11
CA ILE A 83 0.17 0.67 -15.27
C ILE A 83 -0.59 -0.65 -15.39
N GLU A 84 0.13 -1.77 -15.58
CA GLU A 84 -0.48 -3.09 -15.62
C GLU A 84 -1.15 -3.44 -14.29
N THR A 85 -2.37 -3.96 -14.35
CA THR A 85 -3.19 -4.30 -13.19
C THR A 85 -3.51 -5.78 -13.12
N HIS A 86 -3.29 -6.39 -11.95
CA HIS A 86 -3.56 -7.80 -11.69
C HIS A 86 -4.31 -7.93 -10.38
N TYR A 87 -5.33 -8.79 -10.35
CA TYR A 87 -6.14 -9.03 -9.16
C TYR A 87 -6.17 -10.50 -8.80
N MET A 88 -5.74 -10.83 -7.59
CA MET A 88 -5.80 -12.18 -7.03
C MET A 88 -6.99 -12.24 -6.08
N ASP A 89 -8.13 -12.74 -6.59
CA ASP A 89 -9.41 -12.79 -5.90
C ASP A 89 -9.54 -14.11 -5.11
N VAL A 90 -8.93 -14.12 -3.94
CA VAL A 90 -8.93 -15.30 -3.06
C VAL A 90 -10.28 -15.49 -2.37
N GLU A 91 -11.02 -14.41 -2.14
CA GLU A 91 -12.33 -14.44 -1.47
C GLU A 91 -13.51 -14.55 -2.46
N HIS A 92 -13.25 -14.53 -3.77
CA HIS A 92 -14.28 -14.54 -4.84
C HIS A 92 -15.31 -13.40 -4.70
N MET A 93 -14.83 -12.19 -4.39
CA MET A 93 -15.66 -11.04 -4.03
C MET A 93 -15.63 -9.89 -5.05
N LEU A 94 -14.80 -9.97 -6.10
CA LEU A 94 -14.59 -8.85 -7.04
C LEU A 94 -15.80 -8.55 -7.94
N ALA A 95 -16.72 -9.48 -8.10
CA ALA A 95 -17.83 -9.39 -9.06
C ALA A 95 -18.98 -8.44 -8.63
N ALA A 96 -18.81 -7.62 -7.60
CA ALA A 96 -19.84 -6.67 -7.19
C ALA A 96 -19.80 -5.40 -8.06
N ASP A 97 -20.76 -5.24 -8.96
CA ASP A 97 -20.88 -4.12 -9.91
C ASP A 97 -20.68 -2.75 -9.24
N PHE A 98 -21.24 -2.58 -8.01
CA PHE A 98 -21.10 -1.32 -7.27
C PHE A 98 -19.64 -0.96 -6.94
N ILE A 99 -18.75 -1.96 -6.72
CA ILE A 99 -17.32 -1.70 -6.45
C ILE A 99 -16.66 -1.15 -7.72
N LEU A 100 -17.00 -1.69 -8.86
CA LEU A 100 -16.43 -1.33 -10.15
C LEU A 100 -16.81 0.10 -10.54
N ASP A 101 -18.10 0.40 -10.49
CA ASP A 101 -18.64 1.72 -10.84
C ASP A 101 -18.08 2.80 -9.90
N ALA A 102 -18.11 2.56 -8.58
CA ALA A 102 -17.64 3.50 -7.58
C ALA A 102 -16.11 3.74 -7.60
N CYS A 103 -15.33 2.76 -8.07
CA CYS A 103 -13.86 2.84 -8.08
C CYS A 103 -13.28 3.31 -9.42
N GLY A 104 -14.08 3.37 -10.48
CA GLY A 104 -13.60 3.68 -11.83
C GLY A 104 -12.60 2.65 -12.35
N LEU A 105 -12.74 1.39 -11.93
CA LEU A 105 -11.98 0.25 -12.40
C LEU A 105 -12.70 -0.38 -13.59
N ASP A 106 -12.00 -0.54 -14.71
CA ASP A 106 -12.49 -1.23 -15.89
C ASP A 106 -11.97 -2.68 -15.86
N LEU A 107 -12.85 -3.65 -15.60
CA LEU A 107 -12.47 -5.07 -15.55
C LEU A 107 -11.92 -5.60 -16.88
N ALA A 108 -12.40 -5.07 -18.01
CA ALA A 108 -11.92 -5.48 -19.32
C ALA A 108 -10.43 -5.10 -19.56
N LYS A 109 -9.93 -4.14 -18.78
CA LYS A 109 -8.53 -3.69 -18.83
C LYS A 109 -7.66 -4.30 -17.73
N VAL A 110 -8.20 -5.16 -16.87
CA VAL A 110 -7.38 -5.89 -15.90
C VAL A 110 -6.59 -6.95 -16.64
N ASN A 111 -5.26 -6.89 -16.54
CA ASN A 111 -4.36 -7.77 -17.28
C ASN A 111 -4.50 -9.25 -16.87
N SER A 112 -4.76 -9.54 -15.60
CA SER A 112 -5.16 -10.87 -15.15
C SER A 112 -5.98 -10.82 -13.87
N ILE A 113 -6.99 -11.71 -13.80
CA ILE A 113 -7.71 -12.04 -12.57
C ILE A 113 -7.35 -13.48 -12.24
N GLY A 114 -6.81 -13.69 -11.05
CA GLY A 114 -6.30 -15.01 -10.62
C GLY A 114 -7.01 -15.51 -9.36
N TYR A 115 -7.07 -16.82 -9.25
CA TYR A 115 -7.66 -17.55 -8.12
C TYR A 115 -6.61 -18.52 -7.55
N PRO A 116 -5.59 -18.01 -6.84
CA PRO A 116 -4.54 -18.86 -6.30
C PRO A 116 -5.09 -19.82 -5.24
N GLU A 117 -4.74 -21.09 -5.36
CA GLU A 117 -5.19 -22.14 -4.45
C GLU A 117 -4.39 -22.16 -3.13
N SER A 118 -3.14 -21.71 -3.18
CA SER A 118 -2.25 -21.72 -2.01
C SER A 118 -1.25 -20.55 -2.06
N ILE A 119 -0.58 -20.32 -0.93
CA ILE A 119 0.53 -19.36 -0.83
C ILE A 119 1.62 -19.67 -1.84
N GLU A 120 1.97 -20.94 -1.97
CA GLU A 120 3.01 -21.40 -2.90
C GLU A 120 2.56 -21.17 -4.36
N ASP A 121 1.29 -21.43 -4.68
CA ASP A 121 0.73 -21.18 -6.00
C ASP A 121 0.72 -19.67 -6.34
N LEU A 122 0.29 -18.84 -5.40
CA LEU A 122 0.33 -17.39 -5.56
C LEU A 122 1.72 -16.89 -5.95
N PHE A 123 2.76 -17.30 -5.23
CA PHE A 123 4.10 -16.76 -5.46
C PHE A 123 4.86 -17.48 -6.59
N ASP A 124 4.82 -18.82 -6.62
CA ASP A 124 5.62 -19.59 -7.59
C ASP A 124 5.02 -19.63 -9.00
N ASN A 125 3.70 -19.40 -9.12
CA ASN A 125 3.01 -19.35 -10.40
C ASN A 125 2.54 -17.91 -10.72
N TRP A 126 1.53 -17.39 -10.02
CA TRP A 126 0.88 -16.12 -10.37
C TRP A 126 1.86 -14.94 -10.37
N ILE A 127 2.51 -14.63 -9.25
CA ILE A 127 3.46 -13.51 -9.16
C ILE A 127 4.67 -13.75 -10.08
N THR A 128 5.17 -14.97 -10.17
CA THR A 128 6.27 -15.31 -11.07
C THR A 128 5.92 -15.03 -12.51
N ASN A 129 4.73 -15.37 -12.98
CA ASN A 129 4.30 -15.14 -14.38
C ASN A 129 4.12 -13.65 -14.68
N VAL A 130 3.66 -12.84 -13.70
CA VAL A 130 3.60 -11.38 -13.87
C VAL A 130 5.00 -10.78 -14.00
N ILE A 131 5.96 -11.23 -13.21
CA ILE A 131 7.35 -10.75 -13.27
C ILE A 131 8.06 -11.27 -14.54
N TYR A 132 7.80 -12.50 -14.93
CA TYR A 132 8.46 -13.21 -16.04
C TYR A 132 7.42 -13.77 -17.03
N PRO A 133 6.78 -12.95 -17.85
CA PRO A 133 5.70 -13.39 -18.75
C PRO A 133 6.17 -14.44 -19.78
N ASN A 134 7.44 -14.45 -20.15
CA ASN A 134 8.06 -15.44 -21.04
C ASN A 134 8.75 -16.57 -20.28
N GLY A 135 8.42 -16.77 -19.01
CA GLY A 135 9.01 -17.78 -18.15
C GLY A 135 10.31 -17.32 -17.46
N ARG A 136 10.43 -17.70 -16.20
CA ARG A 136 11.65 -17.45 -15.41
C ARG A 136 12.76 -18.39 -15.86
N PRO A 137 13.98 -17.90 -16.20
CA PRO A 137 15.11 -18.78 -16.51
C PRO A 137 15.42 -19.69 -15.32
N LYS A 138 15.23 -20.99 -15.49
CA LYS A 138 15.48 -22.00 -14.45
C LYS A 138 16.69 -22.84 -14.83
N LYS A 139 17.60 -23.05 -13.87
CA LYS A 139 18.61 -24.10 -13.91
C LYS A 139 18.34 -25.11 -12.82
N SER A 140 18.65 -26.35 -13.07
CA SER A 140 18.52 -27.44 -12.09
C SER A 140 19.40 -27.19 -10.86
N LYS A 141 19.10 -27.85 -9.74
CA LYS A 141 19.93 -27.76 -8.52
C LYS A 141 21.35 -28.29 -8.77
N GLU A 142 21.51 -29.26 -9.67
CA GLU A 142 22.79 -29.87 -10.05
C GLU A 142 23.63 -28.94 -10.90
N GLU A 143 23.03 -28.27 -11.89
CA GLU A 143 23.70 -27.25 -12.70
C GLU A 143 24.17 -26.08 -11.83
N LYS A 144 23.36 -25.61 -10.89
CA LYS A 144 23.74 -24.52 -9.96
C LYS A 144 24.91 -24.87 -9.04
N LYS A 145 25.04 -26.13 -8.63
CA LYS A 145 26.20 -26.60 -7.82
C LYS A 145 27.50 -26.60 -8.61
N LYS A 146 27.45 -26.82 -9.91
CA LYS A 146 28.62 -26.88 -10.80
C LYS A 146 29.04 -25.54 -11.38
N MET A 147 28.27 -24.46 -11.15
CA MET A 147 28.53 -23.14 -11.70
C MET A 147 29.68 -22.41 -11.03
N SER A 148 30.58 -21.87 -11.86
CA SER A 148 31.60 -20.92 -11.43
C SER A 148 31.02 -19.59 -10.92
N LYS A 149 31.82 -18.75 -10.30
CA LYS A 149 31.40 -17.40 -9.90
C LYS A 149 30.97 -16.56 -11.13
N ALA A 150 31.68 -16.67 -12.24
CA ALA A 150 31.37 -15.96 -13.48
C ALA A 150 30.00 -16.41 -14.07
N ASP A 151 29.76 -17.73 -14.11
CA ASP A 151 28.48 -18.26 -14.59
C ASP A 151 27.28 -17.81 -13.74
N LYS A 152 27.46 -17.71 -12.42
CA LYS A 152 26.43 -17.20 -11.51
C LYS A 152 26.11 -15.72 -11.76
N VAL A 153 27.11 -14.92 -12.11
CA VAL A 153 26.92 -13.50 -12.48
C VAL A 153 26.16 -13.40 -13.80
N GLU A 154 26.52 -14.22 -14.79
CA GLU A 154 25.85 -14.25 -16.09
C GLU A 154 24.39 -14.73 -15.97
N GLU A 155 24.13 -15.76 -15.16
CA GLU A 155 22.77 -16.22 -14.87
C GLU A 155 21.92 -15.12 -14.25
N LYS A 156 22.46 -14.37 -13.27
CA LYS A 156 21.77 -13.22 -12.69
C LYS A 156 21.44 -12.16 -13.74
N LYS A 157 22.37 -11.86 -14.66
CA LYS A 157 22.14 -10.91 -15.76
C LYS A 157 21.02 -11.41 -16.70
N LYS A 158 21.03 -12.69 -17.09
CA LYS A 158 19.98 -13.31 -17.91
C LYS A 158 18.62 -13.27 -17.22
N THR A 159 18.56 -13.59 -15.93
CA THR A 159 17.33 -13.53 -15.15
C THR A 159 16.80 -12.09 -15.07
N LYS A 160 17.67 -11.12 -14.81
CA LYS A 160 17.31 -9.68 -14.74
C LYS A 160 16.84 -9.13 -16.11
N LYS A 161 17.40 -9.65 -17.22
CA LYS A 161 16.98 -9.29 -18.59
C LYS A 161 15.63 -9.90 -18.97
N ALA A 162 15.24 -11.02 -18.39
CA ALA A 162 13.96 -11.69 -18.65
C ALA A 162 12.78 -11.10 -17.85
N MET A 163 13.05 -10.21 -16.89
CA MET A 163 12.00 -9.53 -16.13
C MET A 163 11.27 -8.50 -17.00
N ASN A 164 9.95 -8.49 -16.92
CA ASN A 164 9.16 -7.34 -17.34
C ASN A 164 9.34 -6.20 -16.32
N LYS A 165 9.81 -5.04 -16.77
CA LYS A 165 10.12 -3.88 -15.93
C LYS A 165 9.10 -2.75 -16.03
N GLU A 166 8.01 -2.97 -16.74
CA GLU A 166 6.90 -2.02 -16.75
C GLU A 166 6.29 -1.93 -15.34
N ASP A 167 5.77 -0.77 -15.01
CA ASP A 167 5.13 -0.56 -13.72
C ASP A 167 3.88 -1.43 -13.60
N LYS A 168 3.72 -2.15 -12.50
CA LYS A 168 2.63 -3.09 -12.26
C LYS A 168 2.09 -3.00 -10.85
N ILE A 169 0.79 -3.28 -10.69
CA ILE A 169 0.16 -3.49 -9.39
C ILE A 169 -0.55 -4.84 -9.36
N ILE A 170 -0.27 -5.62 -8.31
CA ILE A 170 -0.94 -6.87 -7.99
C ILE A 170 -1.71 -6.66 -6.69
N VAL A 171 -3.02 -6.71 -6.72
CA VAL A 171 -3.88 -6.73 -5.52
C VAL A 171 -4.11 -8.19 -5.12
N ILE A 172 -3.99 -8.48 -3.83
CA ILE A 172 -4.26 -9.81 -3.26
C ILE A 172 -5.33 -9.64 -2.17
N ASP A 173 -6.54 -10.10 -2.44
CA ASP A 173 -7.71 -9.98 -1.56
C ASP A 173 -8.31 -11.35 -1.25
N SER A 174 -8.07 -11.89 -0.07
CA SER A 174 -7.14 -11.46 0.98
C SER A 174 -6.09 -12.55 1.26
N VAL A 175 -4.88 -12.12 1.65
CA VAL A 175 -3.80 -13.06 2.01
C VAL A 175 -4.19 -13.94 3.19
N SER A 176 -5.07 -13.46 4.06
CA SER A 176 -5.55 -14.22 5.22
C SER A 176 -6.42 -15.42 4.86
N ALA A 177 -7.02 -15.43 3.67
CA ALA A 177 -7.84 -16.54 3.19
C ALA A 177 -7.02 -17.65 2.52
N LEU A 178 -5.75 -17.38 2.12
CA LEU A 178 -4.89 -18.38 1.50
C LEU A 178 -4.41 -19.43 2.49
N ALA A 179 -4.58 -20.69 2.10
CA ALA A 179 -3.97 -21.84 2.75
C ALA A 179 -2.53 -22.04 2.25
N SER A 180 -1.70 -22.77 2.99
CA SER A 180 -0.46 -23.35 2.46
C SER A 180 -0.76 -24.70 1.79
N LYS A 181 0.10 -25.17 0.89
CA LYS A 181 -0.02 -26.55 0.35
C LYS A 181 -0.08 -27.59 1.45
N PHE A 182 0.70 -27.38 2.50
CA PHE A 182 0.69 -28.28 3.66
C PHE A 182 -0.71 -28.38 4.29
N GLU A 183 -1.43 -27.26 4.44
CA GLU A 183 -2.81 -27.25 4.97
C GLU A 183 -3.79 -27.97 4.04
N LEU A 184 -3.60 -27.86 2.71
CA LEU A 184 -4.47 -28.52 1.72
C LEU A 184 -4.25 -30.04 1.66
N ASP A 185 -3.03 -30.49 1.93
CA ASP A 185 -2.63 -31.90 1.88
C ASP A 185 -2.95 -32.67 3.17
N HIS A 186 -3.37 -31.98 4.26
CA HIS A 186 -3.59 -32.56 5.58
C HIS A 186 -5.04 -32.41 6.05
N LYS A 187 -5.44 -33.25 7.00
CA LYS A 187 -6.80 -33.21 7.55
C LYS A 187 -7.01 -32.01 8.46
N MET A 188 -8.25 -31.50 8.54
CA MET A 188 -8.61 -30.32 9.33
C MET A 188 -8.38 -30.43 10.84
N ASP A 189 -8.29 -31.64 11.37
CA ASP A 189 -8.08 -31.93 12.79
C ASP A 189 -6.60 -31.92 13.22
N GLU A 190 -5.67 -31.77 12.28
CA GLU A 190 -4.25 -31.69 12.59
C GLU A 190 -3.86 -30.28 13.10
N GLN A 191 -2.83 -30.23 13.95
CA GLN A 191 -2.39 -29.00 14.60
C GLN A 191 -1.19 -28.36 13.88
N GLY A 192 -0.97 -27.05 14.10
CA GLY A 192 0.24 -26.36 13.66
C GLY A 192 0.14 -25.58 12.35
N PHE A 193 -1.01 -25.61 11.67
CA PHE A 193 -1.23 -24.93 10.38
C PHE A 193 -0.88 -23.45 10.39
N GLY A 194 -1.26 -22.71 11.44
CA GLY A 194 -0.98 -21.28 11.52
C GLY A 194 0.52 -20.93 11.53
N ALA A 195 1.33 -21.73 12.23
CA ALA A 195 2.78 -21.55 12.27
C ALA A 195 3.43 -21.89 10.91
N TYR A 196 2.95 -22.95 10.25
CA TYR A 196 3.41 -23.32 8.92
C TYR A 196 3.09 -22.25 7.88
N ARG A 197 1.86 -21.73 7.87
CA ARG A 197 1.44 -20.62 7.01
C ARG A 197 2.33 -19.39 7.20
N ALA A 198 2.59 -18.97 8.43
CA ALA A 198 3.47 -17.86 8.74
C ALA A 198 4.90 -18.08 8.23
N LYS A 199 5.41 -19.32 8.33
CA LYS A 199 6.73 -19.72 7.80
C LYS A 199 6.77 -19.64 6.27
N GLN A 200 5.74 -20.12 5.57
CA GLN A 200 5.66 -20.08 4.11
C GLN A 200 5.58 -18.64 3.58
N LEU A 201 4.75 -17.79 4.18
CA LEU A 201 4.69 -16.35 3.85
C LEU A 201 6.06 -15.68 4.05
N SER A 202 6.75 -15.96 5.16
CA SER A 202 8.09 -15.40 5.41
C SER A 202 9.11 -15.85 4.38
N LEU A 203 9.05 -17.11 3.94
CA LEU A 203 9.91 -17.65 2.88
C LEU A 203 9.61 -16.98 1.53
N ALA A 204 8.33 -16.87 1.16
CA ALA A 204 7.89 -16.27 -0.07
C ALA A 204 8.34 -14.80 -0.18
N TYR A 205 8.10 -13.99 0.85
CA TYR A 205 8.55 -12.59 0.84
C TYR A 205 10.07 -12.47 0.71
N ARG A 206 10.85 -13.24 1.46
CA ARG A 206 12.33 -13.22 1.34
C ARG A 206 12.81 -13.59 -0.05
N LYS A 207 12.12 -14.52 -0.72
CA LYS A 207 12.47 -14.98 -2.06
C LYS A 207 12.15 -13.93 -3.12
N TYR A 208 11.03 -13.23 -3.00
CA TYR A 208 10.47 -12.40 -4.06
C TYR A 208 10.66 -10.89 -3.88
N ILE A 209 10.91 -10.38 -2.65
CA ILE A 209 10.97 -8.94 -2.38
C ILE A 209 11.93 -8.18 -3.30
N LYS A 210 13.08 -8.77 -3.62
CA LYS A 210 14.06 -8.17 -4.51
C LYS A 210 13.55 -8.15 -5.97
N GLU A 211 12.97 -9.23 -6.43
CA GLU A 211 12.43 -9.35 -7.79
C GLU A 211 11.24 -8.41 -8.00
N LEU A 212 10.38 -8.26 -7.01
CA LEU A 212 9.27 -7.29 -7.03
C LEU A 212 9.79 -5.86 -7.21
N ALA A 213 10.83 -5.47 -6.45
CA ALA A 213 11.43 -4.15 -6.56
C ALA A 213 12.13 -3.94 -7.91
N GLU A 214 12.91 -4.93 -8.40
CA GLU A 214 13.65 -4.83 -9.66
C GLU A 214 12.75 -4.88 -10.91
N SER A 215 11.54 -5.43 -10.79
CA SER A 215 10.54 -5.51 -11.86
C SER A 215 9.46 -4.42 -11.77
N ASN A 216 9.61 -3.42 -10.90
CA ASN A 216 8.61 -2.38 -10.64
C ASN A 216 7.22 -2.95 -10.31
N THR A 217 7.17 -4.11 -9.64
CA THR A 217 5.92 -4.76 -9.27
C THR A 217 5.50 -4.35 -7.88
N THR A 218 4.40 -3.63 -7.78
CA THR A 218 3.75 -3.28 -6.50
C THR A 218 2.86 -4.43 -6.07
N VAL A 219 2.95 -4.84 -4.81
CA VAL A 219 2.02 -5.81 -4.23
C VAL A 219 1.18 -5.12 -3.18
N PHE A 220 -0.13 -5.09 -3.38
CA PHE A 220 -1.11 -4.54 -2.47
C PHE A 220 -1.80 -5.68 -1.72
N LEU A 221 -1.37 -5.90 -0.47
CA LEU A 221 -1.87 -6.97 0.39
C LEU A 221 -3.06 -6.49 1.21
N ILE A 222 -4.19 -7.14 1.07
CA ILE A 222 -5.37 -6.96 1.92
C ILE A 222 -5.41 -8.06 2.97
N ASP A 223 -5.70 -7.66 4.22
CA ASP A 223 -5.83 -8.58 5.34
C ASP A 223 -7.05 -8.26 6.21
N GLN A 224 -7.58 -9.27 6.86
CA GLN A 224 -8.60 -9.12 7.88
C GLN A 224 -7.96 -9.01 9.25
N ALA A 225 -8.37 -8.00 10.03
CA ALA A 225 -8.00 -7.89 11.43
C ALA A 225 -8.82 -8.86 12.27
N ARG A 226 -8.19 -9.41 13.30
CA ARG A 226 -8.84 -10.22 14.35
C ARG A 226 -8.55 -9.60 15.71
N ASP A 227 -9.50 -9.71 16.60
CA ASP A 227 -9.29 -9.28 17.98
C ASP A 227 -8.20 -10.13 18.65
N ASN A 228 -7.27 -9.46 19.30
CA ASN A 228 -6.20 -10.11 20.05
C ASN A 228 -6.72 -10.51 21.42
N MET A 229 -7.34 -11.69 21.53
CA MET A 229 -7.89 -12.22 22.77
C MET A 229 -6.84 -12.51 23.87
N GLY A 230 -5.55 -12.48 23.54
CA GLY A 230 -4.45 -12.72 24.49
C GLY A 230 -3.85 -11.45 25.11
N SER A 231 -4.32 -10.26 24.74
CA SER A 231 -3.82 -8.99 25.26
C SER A 231 -4.77 -8.39 26.28
N SER A 232 -4.30 -8.19 27.52
CA SER A 232 -5.07 -7.50 28.58
C SER A 232 -5.47 -6.06 28.23
N PHE A 233 -4.87 -5.47 27.19
CA PHE A 233 -5.16 -4.11 26.74
C PHE A 233 -6.00 -4.07 25.46
N GLY A 234 -6.50 -5.20 24.95
CA GLY A 234 -7.19 -5.27 23.68
C GLY A 234 -6.29 -4.91 22.50
N GLY A 235 -6.77 -5.03 21.30
CA GLY A 235 -6.08 -4.63 20.07
C GLY A 235 -6.42 -5.56 18.91
N GLU A 236 -6.46 -5.01 17.71
CA GLU A 236 -6.64 -5.79 16.49
C GLU A 236 -5.27 -6.22 15.96
N THR A 237 -5.14 -7.46 15.53
CA THR A 237 -3.93 -8.03 14.92
C THR A 237 -4.28 -8.75 13.64
N CYS A 238 -3.31 -8.90 12.76
CA CYS A 238 -3.49 -9.63 11.50
C CYS A 238 -3.35 -11.14 11.71
N SER A 239 -4.15 -11.93 11.02
CA SER A 239 -3.95 -13.39 10.94
C SER A 239 -2.69 -13.75 10.15
N GLY A 240 -2.05 -14.89 10.43
CA GLY A 240 -0.89 -15.38 9.68
C GLY A 240 0.46 -14.77 10.04
N GLY A 241 0.59 -14.22 11.25
CA GLY A 241 1.87 -13.79 11.82
C GLY A 241 2.36 -12.42 11.34
N ARG A 242 3.49 -11.97 11.92
CA ARG A 242 4.07 -10.63 11.66
C ARG A 242 4.85 -10.51 10.34
N ALA A 243 4.96 -11.58 9.55
CA ALA A 243 5.78 -11.57 8.33
C ALA A 243 5.32 -10.46 7.34
N LYS A 244 4.02 -10.31 7.16
CA LYS A 244 3.43 -9.30 6.26
C LYS A 244 3.80 -7.88 6.67
N GLU A 245 3.66 -7.55 7.94
CA GLU A 245 4.06 -6.25 8.50
C GLU A 245 5.57 -6.04 8.39
N TYR A 246 6.37 -7.10 8.60
CA TYR A 246 7.83 -7.00 8.54
C TYR A 246 8.33 -6.70 7.12
N TYR A 247 7.80 -7.39 6.10
CA TYR A 247 8.25 -7.24 4.72
C TYR A 247 7.54 -6.11 3.96
N ALA A 248 6.38 -5.66 4.39
CA ALA A 248 5.73 -4.49 3.82
C ALA A 248 6.60 -3.24 3.98
N SER A 249 6.69 -2.45 2.91
CA SER A 249 7.31 -1.12 2.97
C SER A 249 6.40 -0.11 3.67
N VAL A 250 5.09 -0.29 3.51
CA VAL A 250 4.06 0.55 4.13
C VAL A 250 2.97 -0.35 4.69
N SER A 251 2.54 -0.12 5.94
CA SER A 251 1.46 -0.88 6.58
C SER A 251 0.47 0.05 7.26
N PHE A 252 -0.81 -0.09 6.89
CA PHE A 252 -1.92 0.70 7.44
C PHE A 252 -2.95 -0.18 8.13
N HIS A 253 -3.37 0.28 9.31
CA HIS A 253 -4.56 -0.21 9.99
C HIS A 253 -5.75 0.67 9.63
N LEU A 254 -6.80 0.05 9.10
CA LEU A 254 -8.07 0.70 8.78
C LEU A 254 -9.12 0.33 9.82
N LYS A 255 -9.80 1.36 10.36
CA LYS A 255 -10.87 1.16 11.33
C LYS A 255 -12.12 1.94 10.91
N LYS A 256 -13.27 1.27 10.87
CA LYS A 256 -14.54 1.96 10.67
C LYS A 256 -14.75 2.94 11.82
N PHE A 257 -14.92 4.21 11.48
CA PHE A 257 -15.09 5.28 12.45
C PHE A 257 -16.56 5.63 12.64
N MET A 258 -17.27 5.94 11.54
CA MET A 258 -18.66 6.36 11.59
C MET A 258 -19.39 6.03 10.28
N ALA A 259 -20.64 5.59 10.38
CA ALA A 259 -21.50 5.45 9.20
C ALA A 259 -21.98 6.82 8.72
N VAL A 260 -22.00 7.03 7.40
CA VAL A 260 -22.65 8.17 6.76
C VAL A 260 -24.09 7.78 6.47
N LYS A 261 -25.03 8.60 6.95
CA LYS A 261 -26.47 8.32 6.79
C LYS A 261 -27.13 9.41 5.98
N ASN A 262 -28.12 9.03 5.17
CA ASN A 262 -29.02 9.95 4.52
C ASN A 262 -30.09 10.48 5.52
N PRO A 263 -30.93 11.47 5.15
CA PRO A 263 -31.97 12.00 6.02
C PRO A 263 -32.97 10.95 6.55
N ASN A 264 -33.17 9.86 5.82
CA ASN A 264 -34.06 8.76 6.17
C ASN A 264 -33.40 7.74 7.12
N GLY A 265 -32.13 7.97 7.53
CA GLY A 265 -31.38 7.10 8.45
C GLY A 265 -30.65 5.93 7.78
N SER A 266 -30.84 5.71 6.46
CA SER A 266 -30.14 4.63 5.72
C SER A 266 -28.64 4.93 5.61
N VAL A 267 -27.82 3.90 5.73
CA VAL A 267 -26.35 4.02 5.60
C VAL A 267 -26.00 4.09 4.12
N ILE A 268 -25.39 5.19 3.70
CA ILE A 268 -24.98 5.48 2.31
C ILE A 268 -23.48 5.59 2.13
N GLY A 269 -22.71 5.41 3.19
CA GLY A 269 -21.26 5.49 3.15
C GLY A 269 -20.62 5.29 4.52
N VAL A 270 -19.32 5.40 4.58
CA VAL A 270 -18.55 5.21 5.81
C VAL A 270 -17.36 6.17 5.88
N TRP A 271 -17.10 6.66 7.08
CA TRP A 271 -15.83 7.28 7.45
C TRP A 271 -14.91 6.20 7.98
N THR A 272 -13.74 6.08 7.39
CA THR A 272 -12.69 5.17 7.81
C THR A 272 -11.51 5.96 8.36
N ARG A 273 -11.07 5.60 9.56
CA ARG A 273 -9.81 6.06 10.13
C ARG A 273 -8.70 5.18 9.61
N PHE A 274 -7.62 5.77 9.15
CA PHE A 274 -6.39 5.06 8.87
C PHE A 274 -5.29 5.46 9.84
N LYS A 275 -4.46 4.49 10.21
CA LYS A 275 -3.28 4.70 11.03
C LYS A 275 -2.09 3.99 10.39
N ASN A 276 -1.08 4.75 10.03
CA ASN A 276 0.16 4.22 9.50
C ASN A 276 0.98 3.59 10.64
N GLN A 277 1.14 2.28 10.61
CA GLN A 277 1.93 1.55 11.61
C GLN A 277 3.40 1.42 11.22
N LYS A 278 3.66 1.27 9.93
CA LYS A 278 5.00 1.17 9.37
C LYS A 278 5.07 1.93 8.05
N ASN A 279 6.13 2.70 7.88
CA ASN A 279 6.39 3.40 6.62
C ASN A 279 7.91 3.52 6.39
N ASN A 280 8.39 2.91 5.32
CA ASN A 280 9.79 2.97 4.91
C ASN A 280 10.01 3.98 3.76
N VAL A 281 8.93 4.60 3.24
CA VAL A 281 9.00 5.59 2.15
C VAL A 281 8.64 7.00 2.62
N GLY A 282 8.16 7.13 3.85
CA GLY A 282 7.81 8.38 4.51
C GLY A 282 7.80 8.22 6.04
N PRO A 283 7.46 9.28 6.79
CA PRO A 283 7.37 9.21 8.25
C PRO A 283 6.25 8.26 8.70
N PRO A 284 6.51 7.34 9.65
CA PRO A 284 5.48 6.47 10.23
C PRO A 284 4.54 7.21 11.19
N PHE A 285 3.52 6.50 11.69
CA PHE A 285 2.57 6.93 12.72
C PHE A 285 1.67 8.10 12.33
N ARG A 286 1.52 8.36 11.02
CA ARG A 286 0.54 9.31 10.51
C ARG A 286 -0.85 8.69 10.57
N GLU A 287 -1.84 9.48 10.94
CA GLU A 287 -3.24 9.06 10.95
C GLU A 287 -4.15 10.19 10.49
N SER A 288 -5.24 9.84 9.87
CA SER A 288 -6.34 10.72 9.51
C SER A 288 -7.56 9.89 9.11
N TYR A 289 -8.46 10.48 8.36
CA TYR A 289 -9.72 9.88 7.97
C TYR A 289 -9.99 10.13 6.50
N PHE A 290 -10.66 9.18 5.86
CA PHE A 290 -11.24 9.36 4.54
C PHE A 290 -12.69 8.89 4.53
N ARG A 291 -13.47 9.40 3.59
CA ARG A 291 -14.87 9.04 3.40
C ARG A 291 -15.03 8.21 2.12
N ILE A 292 -15.83 7.15 2.22
CA ILE A 292 -16.28 6.37 1.07
C ILE A 292 -17.80 6.45 1.04
N MET A 293 -18.36 6.76 -0.14
CA MET A 293 -19.78 6.72 -0.44
C MET A 293 -20.03 5.49 -1.30
N PHE A 294 -21.13 4.78 -1.03
CA PHE A 294 -21.38 3.49 -1.70
C PHE A 294 -21.75 3.62 -3.17
N ASP A 295 -22.29 4.75 -3.57
CA ASP A 295 -22.67 5.09 -4.95
C ASP A 295 -21.64 5.95 -5.70
N TYR A 296 -20.58 6.39 -5.00
CA TYR A 296 -19.63 7.36 -5.54
C TYR A 296 -18.15 6.92 -5.38
N GLY A 297 -17.87 6.05 -4.41
CA GLY A 297 -16.51 5.64 -4.06
C GLY A 297 -15.79 6.61 -3.12
N MET A 298 -14.52 6.86 -3.34
CA MET A 298 -13.67 7.71 -2.50
C MET A 298 -14.08 9.18 -2.63
N ASP A 299 -14.52 9.78 -1.54
CA ASP A 299 -14.93 11.19 -1.48
C ASP A 299 -13.76 12.06 -0.98
N ASP A 300 -12.91 12.46 -1.90
CA ASP A 300 -11.70 13.21 -1.62
C ASP A 300 -12.01 14.64 -1.14
N ILE A 301 -12.97 15.33 -1.77
CA ILE A 301 -13.30 16.72 -1.43
C ILE A 301 -13.70 16.83 0.03
N VAL A 302 -14.64 16.00 0.48
CA VAL A 302 -15.13 16.07 1.86
C VAL A 302 -14.10 15.56 2.87
N SER A 303 -13.26 14.62 2.48
CA SER A 303 -12.13 14.16 3.30
C SER A 303 -11.11 15.28 3.51
N ASN A 304 -10.78 16.01 2.47
CA ASN A 304 -9.87 17.16 2.48
C ASN A 304 -10.41 18.32 3.30
N LEU A 305 -11.68 18.69 3.11
CA LEU A 305 -12.34 19.73 3.89
C LEU A 305 -12.38 19.41 5.39
N ARG A 306 -12.60 18.13 5.72
CA ARG A 306 -12.53 17.68 7.10
C ARG A 306 -11.13 17.87 7.68
N PHE A 307 -10.09 17.42 6.95
CA PHE A 307 -8.70 17.56 7.39
C PHE A 307 -8.33 19.03 7.63
N LEU A 308 -8.69 19.93 6.71
CA LEU A 308 -8.46 21.38 6.92
C LEU A 308 -9.17 21.91 8.14
N SER A 309 -10.42 21.50 8.41
CA SER A 309 -11.16 21.88 9.61
C SER A 309 -10.46 21.39 10.91
N GLU A 310 -9.91 20.16 10.88
CA GLU A 310 -9.14 19.63 12.02
C GLU A 310 -7.85 20.41 12.27
N CYS A 311 -7.17 20.83 11.21
CA CYS A 311 -5.97 21.65 11.31
C CYS A 311 -6.25 23.06 11.84
N GLN A 312 -7.42 23.63 11.51
CA GLN A 312 -7.79 24.99 11.91
C GLN A 312 -8.31 25.08 13.35
N ASP A 313 -9.20 24.17 13.73
CA ASP A 313 -9.99 24.27 14.96
C ASP A 313 -9.86 23.04 15.89
N GLY A 314 -8.99 22.11 15.54
CA GLY A 314 -8.74 20.86 16.27
C GLY A 314 -9.73 19.73 15.94
N PRO A 315 -9.43 18.50 16.40
CA PRO A 315 -10.12 17.27 15.97
C PRO A 315 -11.63 17.24 16.24
N LYS A 316 -12.10 17.93 17.30
CA LYS A 316 -13.53 17.95 17.64
C LYS A 316 -14.36 18.89 16.77
N ALA A 317 -13.75 19.86 16.12
CA ALA A 317 -14.46 20.84 15.29
C ALA A 317 -14.97 20.22 13.98
N SER A 318 -14.20 19.33 13.38
CA SER A 318 -14.49 18.71 12.08
C SER A 318 -15.83 17.94 11.99
N TRP A 319 -16.40 17.57 13.15
CA TRP A 319 -17.67 16.83 13.23
C TRP A 319 -18.90 17.72 13.40
N LYS A 320 -18.73 19.00 13.62
CA LYS A 320 -19.85 19.94 13.74
C LYS A 320 -20.41 20.25 12.34
N VAL A 321 -21.70 20.03 12.15
CA VAL A 321 -22.40 20.19 10.84
C VAL A 321 -22.26 21.63 10.30
N MET A 322 -22.31 22.62 11.17
CA MET A 322 -22.26 24.06 10.82
C MET A 322 -20.86 24.65 10.94
N GLN A 323 -19.81 23.82 11.12
CA GLN A 323 -18.43 24.29 11.18
C GLN A 323 -18.07 24.99 9.89
N LYS A 324 -17.60 26.21 10.00
CA LYS A 324 -17.03 26.97 8.88
C LYS A 324 -15.56 26.59 8.69
N ILE A 325 -15.15 26.47 7.45
CA ILE A 325 -13.81 26.08 7.03
C ILE A 325 -13.26 27.23 6.20
N LYS A 326 -12.04 27.67 6.53
CA LYS A 326 -11.32 28.70 5.75
C LYS A 326 -10.52 28.02 4.65
N PHE A 327 -10.81 28.41 3.41
CA PHE A 327 -10.08 27.94 2.25
C PHE A 327 -10.15 29.02 1.17
N ASN A 328 -9.06 29.22 0.42
CA ASN A 328 -8.97 30.17 -0.69
C ASN A 328 -9.49 31.58 -0.33
N GLY A 329 -9.12 32.11 0.85
CA GLY A 329 -9.53 33.43 1.33
C GLY A 329 -10.99 33.59 1.74
N GLN A 330 -11.78 32.53 1.69
CA GLN A 330 -13.21 32.52 2.05
C GLN A 330 -13.48 31.57 3.21
N GLU A 331 -14.61 31.81 3.87
CA GLU A 331 -15.08 30.98 4.97
C GLU A 331 -16.50 30.49 4.71
N ARG A 332 -16.68 29.16 4.59
CA ARG A 332 -17.97 28.52 4.26
C ARG A 332 -18.16 27.25 5.08
N THR A 333 -19.42 26.80 5.20
CA THR A 333 -19.71 25.46 5.72
C THR A 333 -19.26 24.37 4.74
N ARG A 334 -19.04 23.15 5.25
CA ARG A 334 -18.65 22.00 4.42
C ARG A 334 -19.59 21.78 3.21
N LYS A 335 -20.93 21.85 3.42
CA LYS A 335 -21.90 21.68 2.36
C LYS A 335 -21.81 22.77 1.29
N SER A 336 -21.60 24.00 1.70
CA SER A 336 -21.42 25.13 0.78
C SER A 336 -20.09 25.05 0.05
N TRP A 337 -19.03 24.54 0.70
CA TRP A 337 -17.73 24.32 0.06
C TRP A 337 -17.82 23.21 -1.00
N LEU A 338 -18.47 22.08 -0.70
CA LEU A 338 -18.60 20.97 -1.66
C LEU A 338 -19.16 21.49 -2.99
N LYS A 339 -20.31 22.15 -2.95
CA LYS A 339 -20.93 22.76 -4.15
C LYS A 339 -20.00 23.75 -4.85
N HIS A 340 -19.36 24.64 -4.11
CA HIS A 340 -18.50 25.70 -4.67
C HIS A 340 -17.22 25.13 -5.31
N ILE A 341 -16.66 24.06 -4.76
CA ILE A 341 -15.46 23.39 -5.29
C ILE A 341 -15.80 22.67 -6.59
N GLU A 342 -16.90 21.90 -6.61
CA GLU A 342 -17.37 21.19 -7.79
C GLU A 342 -17.74 22.14 -8.94
N GLU A 343 -18.54 23.20 -8.67
CA GLU A 343 -18.92 24.19 -9.68
C GLU A 343 -17.73 25.03 -10.19
N GLY A 344 -16.73 25.25 -9.36
CA GLY A 344 -15.56 26.07 -9.65
C GLY A 344 -14.34 25.29 -10.12
N ASN A 345 -14.38 23.96 -10.21
CA ASN A 345 -13.24 23.07 -10.49
C ASN A 345 -12.02 23.42 -9.60
N LEU A 346 -12.25 23.54 -8.29
CA LEU A 346 -11.24 23.96 -7.32
C LEU A 346 -10.57 22.79 -6.58
N GLU A 347 -10.77 21.56 -7.03
CA GLU A 347 -10.27 20.33 -6.39
C GLU A 347 -8.75 20.37 -6.23
N GLU A 348 -8.03 20.79 -7.27
CA GLU A 348 -6.56 20.86 -7.22
C GLU A 348 -6.07 21.88 -6.19
N LYS A 349 -6.70 23.07 -6.17
CA LYS A 349 -6.39 24.08 -5.14
C LYS A 349 -6.66 23.58 -3.72
N LEU A 350 -7.72 22.78 -3.56
CA LEU A 350 -8.04 22.16 -2.27
C LEU A 350 -6.94 21.18 -1.84
N ARG A 351 -6.46 20.34 -2.77
CA ARG A 351 -5.37 19.38 -2.52
C ARG A 351 -4.07 20.08 -2.13
N GLU A 352 -3.71 21.14 -2.85
CA GLU A 352 -2.55 21.98 -2.52
C GLU A 352 -2.67 22.61 -1.14
N ALA A 353 -3.87 23.09 -0.75
CA ALA A 353 -4.11 23.64 0.58
C ALA A 353 -3.99 22.57 1.67
N VAL A 354 -4.45 21.35 1.40
CA VAL A 354 -4.27 20.19 2.30
C VAL A 354 -2.79 19.87 2.47
N TRP A 355 -2.02 19.87 1.39
CA TRP A 355 -0.58 19.65 1.46
C TRP A 355 0.13 20.72 2.29
N ALA A 356 -0.20 21.99 2.10
CA ALA A 356 0.35 23.09 2.90
C ALA A 356 0.02 22.93 4.39
N ALA A 357 -1.24 22.63 4.71
CA ALA A 357 -1.68 22.38 6.08
C ALA A 357 -0.99 21.15 6.70
N TRP A 358 -0.77 20.10 5.91
CA TRP A 358 -0.01 18.92 6.36
C TRP A 358 1.44 19.25 6.71
N GLN A 359 2.10 20.03 5.87
CA GLN A 359 3.47 20.47 6.14
C GLN A 359 3.57 21.29 7.43
N ASP A 360 2.62 22.20 7.67
CA ASP A 360 2.58 23.00 8.90
C ASP A 360 2.29 22.15 10.14
N LEU A 361 1.34 21.22 10.05
CA LEU A 361 0.97 20.31 11.15
C LEU A 361 2.16 19.45 11.63
N TYR A 362 3.00 19.01 10.70
CA TYR A 362 4.13 18.13 10.99
C TYR A 362 5.50 18.81 10.95
N LYS A 363 5.48 20.14 10.92
CA LYS A 363 6.71 20.93 11.02
C LYS A 363 7.30 20.75 12.42
N THR A 364 8.50 20.19 12.47
CA THR A 364 9.26 20.21 13.72
C THR A 364 9.67 21.63 14.05
N GLU A 365 9.62 22.01 15.34
CA GLU A 365 10.09 23.32 15.83
C GLU A 365 11.40 23.74 15.16
N ASN A 366 11.62 25.06 14.98
CA ASN A 366 12.75 25.69 14.27
C ASN A 366 14.13 25.22 14.79
N ARG A 367 14.46 23.97 14.60
CA ARG A 367 15.81 23.46 14.84
C ARG A 367 16.62 23.59 13.56
N LYS A 368 17.81 24.15 13.65
CA LYS A 368 18.78 24.13 12.54
C LYS A 368 18.92 22.69 12.06
N LYS A 369 18.73 22.44 10.76
CA LYS A 369 19.06 21.12 10.18
C LYS A 369 20.50 20.80 10.57
N ARG A 370 20.70 19.66 11.22
CA ARG A 370 22.07 19.18 11.48
C ARG A 370 22.67 18.80 10.13
N VAL A 371 23.69 19.51 9.73
CA VAL A 371 24.56 19.13 8.62
C VAL A 371 25.61 18.20 9.22
N TRP A 372 25.57 16.94 8.80
CA TRP A 372 26.55 15.93 9.23
C TRP A 372 27.80 16.00 8.35
#